data_533ee076a78a12c202a9302a076ba495
#
_entry.id   533ee076a78a12c202a9302a076ba495
#
_cell.length_a   1.000
_cell.length_b   1.000
_cell.length_c   1.000
_cell.angle_alpha   90.00
_cell.angle_beta   90.00
_cell.angle_gamma   90.00
#
_symmetry.space_group_name_H-M   'P 1'
#
loop_
_entity.id
_entity.type
_entity.pdbx_description
1 polymer ?
#
loop_
_entity_poly.entity_id
_entity_poly.type
_entity_poly.pdbx_seq_one_letter_code
_entity_poly.pdbx_strand_id
1 'polypeptide(L)'
;KVAVHLGTGASVAEQTTLLGDYEVESNTFVEYKVILPERLESGNYHISFHCHSEPYMFILYVTDVLLEEVSEGVLSGVVTNGQTPLEGVEVTIKDSETKCTTDEKGFYEFKELEAGNYTLTFNKTGYRYIEQSDIIVEMGDTAKINTTLEELPTYSVSGKIVNSKNEPISHAKVSI
;
A
#
# COMPACT_ATOMS: atom_id res chain seq x y z
N LYS A 1 7.93 -5.38 28.14
CA LYS A 1 7.46 -4.28 27.29
C LYS A 1 8.44 -3.12 27.32
N VAL A 2 8.53 -2.42 26.23
CA VAL A 2 9.32 -1.19 26.08
C VAL A 2 8.43 -0.09 25.54
N ALA A 3 8.24 0.97 26.32
CA ALA A 3 7.60 2.17 25.84
C ALA A 3 8.64 3.19 25.37
N VAL A 4 8.41 3.78 24.19
CA VAL A 4 9.25 4.84 23.63
C VAL A 4 8.52 6.16 23.81
N HIS A 5 9.18 7.13 24.42
CA HIS A 5 8.62 8.44 24.67
C HIS A 5 9.48 9.54 24.06
N LEU A 6 8.82 10.64 23.74
CA LEU A 6 9.41 11.91 23.30
C LEU A 6 9.11 12.98 24.33
N GLY A 7 10.08 13.82 24.63
CA GLY A 7 9.91 14.97 25.51
C GLY A 7 10.91 16.07 25.26
N THR A 8 10.72 17.20 25.87
CA THR A 8 11.57 18.39 25.74
C THR A 8 12.71 18.44 26.78
N GLY A 9 12.75 17.50 27.71
CA GLY A 9 13.78 17.37 28.73
C GLY A 9 14.20 15.93 28.98
N ALA A 10 15.27 15.75 29.74
CA ALA A 10 15.87 14.45 30.01
C ALA A 10 15.26 13.70 31.21
N SER A 11 14.39 14.34 31.99
CA SER A 11 13.72 13.69 33.11
C SER A 11 12.45 12.95 32.67
N VAL A 12 12.07 11.90 33.41
CA VAL A 12 10.86 11.11 33.13
C VAL A 12 9.60 11.99 33.07
N ALA A 13 9.53 13.02 33.91
CA ALA A 13 8.40 13.95 33.95
C ALA A 13 8.26 14.83 32.69
N GLU A 14 9.32 15.00 31.95
CA GLU A 14 9.38 15.79 30.72
C GLU A 14 9.18 14.94 29.44
N GLN A 15 9.13 13.62 29.59
CA GLN A 15 8.90 12.65 28.52
C GLN A 15 7.39 12.37 28.39
N THR A 16 6.65 13.33 27.87
CA THR A 16 5.17 13.35 27.95
C THR A 16 4.46 12.68 26.78
N THR A 17 5.12 12.53 25.63
CA THR A 17 4.53 11.98 24.44
C THR A 17 4.93 10.52 24.27
N LEU A 18 3.96 9.60 24.38
CA LEU A 18 4.16 8.19 24.06
C LEU A 18 4.19 8.03 22.53
N LEU A 19 5.28 7.53 22.00
CA LEU A 19 5.46 7.23 20.58
C LEU A 19 5.12 5.78 20.23
N GLY A 20 5.28 4.86 21.19
CA GLY A 20 4.94 3.46 20.98
C GLY A 20 5.17 2.62 22.23
N ASP A 21 4.46 1.50 22.35
CA ASP A 21 4.61 0.50 23.43
C ASP A 21 4.74 -0.89 22.80
N TYR A 22 5.90 -1.52 22.96
CA TYR A 22 6.30 -2.73 22.23
C TYR A 22 6.48 -3.90 23.19
N GLU A 23 5.94 -5.06 22.82
CA GLU A 23 6.26 -6.33 23.50
C GLU A 23 7.54 -6.90 22.92
N VAL A 24 8.57 -7.03 23.76
CA VAL A 24 9.85 -7.62 23.37
C VAL A 24 9.90 -9.02 23.97
N GLU A 25 9.63 -10.03 23.17
CA GLU A 25 9.58 -11.43 23.57
C GLU A 25 10.76 -12.25 22.99
N SER A 26 11.59 -11.61 22.17
CA SER A 26 12.69 -12.27 21.48
C SER A 26 14.03 -12.06 22.21
N ASN A 27 14.88 -13.07 22.14
CA ASN A 27 16.28 -12.99 22.53
C ASN A 27 17.21 -12.60 21.35
N THR A 28 16.62 -12.24 20.21
CA THR A 28 17.31 -11.71 19.04
C THR A 28 16.99 -10.23 18.86
N PHE A 29 17.87 -9.51 18.16
CA PHE A 29 17.58 -8.11 17.83
C PHE A 29 16.39 -8.04 16.88
N VAL A 30 15.43 -7.17 17.22
CA VAL A 30 14.24 -6.87 16.41
C VAL A 30 14.22 -5.37 16.16
N GLU A 31 14.02 -4.97 14.91
CA GLU A 31 13.86 -3.58 14.53
C GLU A 31 12.43 -3.11 14.83
N TYR A 32 12.32 -1.98 15.49
CA TYR A 32 11.04 -1.28 15.71
C TYR A 32 11.12 0.11 15.08
N LYS A 33 10.12 0.46 14.29
CA LYS A 33 9.95 1.80 13.72
C LYS A 33 8.96 2.59 14.55
N VAL A 34 9.34 3.81 14.85
CA VAL A 34 8.53 4.75 15.63
C VAL A 34 8.41 6.03 14.81
N ILE A 35 7.18 6.47 14.56
CA ILE A 35 6.94 7.70 13.83
C ILE A 35 6.83 8.85 14.81
N LEU A 36 7.60 9.91 14.57
CA LEU A 36 7.52 11.14 15.35
C LEU A 36 6.27 11.95 14.92
N PRO A 37 5.70 12.78 15.80
CA PRO A 37 4.62 13.69 15.43
C PRO A 37 4.98 14.56 14.23
N GLU A 38 4.04 14.78 13.31
CA GLU A 38 4.22 15.51 12.05
C GLU A 38 4.75 16.95 12.22
N ARG A 39 4.53 17.56 13.39
CA ARG A 39 5.00 18.90 13.70
C ARG A 39 5.67 18.91 15.06
N LEU A 40 6.98 18.90 15.03
CA LEU A 40 7.80 19.26 16.17
C LEU A 40 8.21 20.72 15.99
N GLU A 41 8.00 21.55 17.01
CA GLU A 41 8.53 22.91 17.00
C GLU A 41 10.07 22.87 17.06
N SER A 42 10.71 23.94 16.60
CA SER A 42 12.17 24.04 16.69
C SER A 42 12.62 23.96 18.17
N GLY A 43 13.47 23.00 18.51
CA GLY A 43 13.92 22.78 19.89
C GLY A 43 14.79 21.55 20.05
N ASN A 44 15.21 21.30 21.29
CA ASN A 44 15.89 20.07 21.66
C ASN A 44 14.87 19.05 22.16
N TYR A 45 14.92 17.85 21.61
CA TYR A 45 14.06 16.74 22.01
C TYR A 45 14.90 15.57 22.53
N HIS A 46 14.31 14.82 23.44
CA HIS A 46 14.88 13.61 24.00
C HIS A 46 13.97 12.42 23.72
N ILE A 47 14.55 11.34 23.22
CA ILE A 47 13.88 10.07 23.06
C ILE A 47 14.29 9.18 24.21
N SER A 48 13.34 8.58 24.92
CA SER A 48 13.60 7.68 26.04
C SER A 48 12.91 6.32 25.84
N PHE A 49 13.56 5.28 26.35
CA PHE A 49 13.10 3.90 26.31
C PHE A 49 12.79 3.45 27.75
N HIS A 50 11.52 3.25 28.05
CA HIS A 50 11.07 2.84 29.37
C HIS A 50 10.75 1.34 29.37
N CYS A 51 11.52 0.57 30.12
CA CYS A 51 11.25 -0.85 30.33
C CYS A 51 10.16 -1.05 31.39
N HIS A 52 9.10 -1.75 31.00
CA HIS A 52 8.04 -2.21 31.88
C HIS A 52 8.15 -3.73 32.07
N SER A 53 9.06 -4.17 32.94
CA SER A 53 9.23 -5.59 33.27
C SER A 53 9.12 -5.81 34.76
N GLU A 54 8.73 -7.04 35.16
CA GLU A 54 8.83 -7.48 36.56
C GLU A 54 10.28 -7.35 37.03
N PRO A 55 10.52 -7.04 38.32
CA PRO A 55 11.87 -6.95 38.87
C PRO A 55 12.68 -8.23 38.63
N TYR A 56 13.92 -8.08 38.25
CA TYR A 56 14.92 -9.13 38.02
C TYR A 56 14.83 -9.93 36.71
N MET A 57 14.02 -9.51 35.73
CA MET A 57 13.77 -10.39 34.59
C MET A 57 14.66 -10.15 33.36
N PHE A 58 15.11 -8.94 33.02
CA PHE A 58 15.83 -8.75 31.75
C PHE A 58 16.72 -7.51 31.69
N ILE A 59 17.73 -7.61 30.82
CA ILE A 59 18.54 -6.49 30.34
C ILE A 59 18.02 -6.13 28.94
N LEU A 60 17.65 -4.88 28.73
CA LEU A 60 17.33 -4.35 27.41
C LEU A 60 18.59 -3.76 26.79
N TYR A 61 18.91 -4.20 25.58
CA TYR A 61 19.93 -3.59 24.75
C TYR A 61 19.24 -2.79 23.65
N VAL A 62 19.54 -1.50 23.58
CA VAL A 62 19.15 -0.62 22.48
C VAL A 62 20.41 -0.27 21.72
N THR A 63 20.44 -0.53 20.42
CA THR A 63 21.55 -0.24 19.54
C THR A 63 21.05 0.38 18.26
N ASP A 64 21.94 1.06 17.54
CA ASP A 64 21.68 1.56 16.19
C ASP A 64 20.39 2.41 16.08
N VAL A 65 20.22 3.37 16.99
CA VAL A 65 19.11 4.32 16.90
C VAL A 65 19.36 5.25 15.72
N LEU A 66 18.54 5.10 14.67
CA LEU A 66 18.60 5.90 13.45
C LEU A 66 17.40 6.84 13.43
N LEU A 67 17.66 8.12 13.17
CA LEU A 67 16.61 9.11 12.91
C LEU A 67 16.65 9.46 11.43
N GLU A 68 15.58 9.14 10.74
CA GLU A 68 15.38 9.46 9.33
C GLU A 68 14.18 10.38 9.16
N GLU A 69 14.26 11.27 8.20
CA GLU A 69 13.10 12.02 7.76
C GLU A 69 12.26 11.10 6.87
N VAL A 70 11.03 10.85 7.29
CA VAL A 70 10.06 10.06 6.51
C VAL A 70 8.95 11.01 6.11
N SER A 71 8.98 11.47 4.88
CA SER A 71 7.99 12.41 4.33
C SER A 71 6.89 11.72 3.51
N GLU A 72 7.04 10.44 3.22
CA GLU A 72 6.29 9.76 2.17
C GLU A 72 5.74 8.40 2.65
N GLY A 73 4.56 8.08 2.16
CA GLY A 73 3.92 6.77 2.34
C GLY A 73 4.04 5.89 1.11
N VAL A 74 3.63 4.64 1.26
CA VAL A 74 3.59 3.64 0.18
C VAL A 74 2.17 3.11 0.05
N LEU A 75 1.72 2.90 -1.19
CA LEU A 75 0.47 2.22 -1.49
C LEU A 75 0.77 1.02 -2.37
N SER A 76 0.39 -0.18 -1.94
CA SER A 76 0.69 -1.41 -2.66
C SER A 76 -0.48 -2.40 -2.58
N GLY A 77 -0.43 -3.44 -3.40
CA GLY A 77 -1.42 -4.50 -3.33
C GLY A 77 -1.27 -5.55 -4.42
N VAL A 78 -2.21 -6.48 -4.44
CA VAL A 78 -2.28 -7.55 -5.43
C VAL A 78 -3.64 -7.52 -6.10
N VAL A 79 -3.64 -7.62 -7.44
CA VAL A 79 -4.84 -7.74 -8.25
C VAL A 79 -5.01 -9.18 -8.71
N THR A 80 -6.22 -9.72 -8.53
CA THR A 80 -6.57 -11.10 -8.93
C THR A 80 -7.87 -11.14 -9.72
N ASN A 81 -8.20 -12.28 -10.32
CA ASN A 81 -9.56 -12.59 -10.82
C ASN A 81 -10.38 -13.44 -9.86
N GLY A 82 -9.96 -13.51 -8.59
CA GLY A 82 -10.55 -14.36 -7.56
C GLY A 82 -9.91 -15.75 -7.46
N GLN A 83 -9.14 -16.19 -8.44
CA GLN A 83 -8.44 -17.48 -8.47
C GLN A 83 -6.93 -17.31 -8.68
N THR A 84 -6.55 -16.48 -9.64
CA THR A 84 -5.16 -16.26 -10.04
C THR A 84 -4.78 -14.78 -10.02
N PRO A 85 -3.52 -14.46 -9.76
CA PRO A 85 -3.00 -13.12 -9.95
C PRO A 85 -3.18 -12.62 -11.38
N LEU A 86 -3.43 -11.33 -11.55
CA LEU A 86 -3.58 -10.70 -12.86
C LEU A 86 -2.39 -9.80 -13.16
N GLU A 87 -1.55 -10.24 -14.10
CA GLU A 87 -0.51 -9.44 -14.72
C GLU A 87 -1.12 -8.42 -15.69
N GLY A 88 -0.45 -7.28 -15.86
CA GLY A 88 -0.79 -6.29 -16.89
C GLY A 88 -2.09 -5.52 -16.60
N VAL A 89 -2.51 -5.39 -15.36
CA VAL A 89 -3.57 -4.48 -14.94
C VAL A 89 -2.97 -3.08 -14.82
N GLU A 90 -3.51 -2.10 -15.52
CA GLU A 90 -3.17 -0.70 -15.31
C GLU A 90 -3.85 -0.22 -14.03
N VAL A 91 -3.05 0.22 -13.06
CA VAL A 91 -3.49 0.83 -11.82
C VAL A 91 -3.13 2.30 -11.86
N THR A 92 -4.10 3.18 -11.64
CA THR A 92 -3.90 4.64 -11.73
C THR A 92 -4.41 5.32 -10.48
N ILE A 93 -3.67 6.28 -9.96
CA ILE A 93 -4.17 7.20 -8.94
C ILE A 93 -5.08 8.21 -9.64
N LYS A 94 -6.37 8.20 -9.28
CA LYS A 94 -7.39 9.04 -9.89
C LYS A 94 -7.01 10.53 -9.78
N ASP A 95 -7.36 11.29 -10.80
CA ASP A 95 -7.08 12.73 -10.91
C ASP A 95 -5.57 13.08 -10.92
N SER A 96 -4.71 12.07 -11.20
CA SER A 96 -3.28 12.26 -11.40
C SER A 96 -2.80 11.52 -12.66
N GLU A 97 -1.58 11.80 -13.10
CA GLU A 97 -0.92 11.05 -14.18
C GLU A 97 -0.14 9.83 -13.66
N THR A 98 -0.14 9.62 -12.34
CA THR A 98 0.62 8.56 -11.68
C THR A 98 -0.07 7.22 -11.88
N LYS A 99 0.61 6.30 -12.55
CA LYS A 99 0.12 4.96 -12.82
C LYS A 99 1.25 3.93 -12.83
N CYS A 100 0.88 2.68 -12.59
CA CYS A 100 1.74 1.52 -12.71
C CYS A 100 0.98 0.35 -13.33
N THR A 101 1.70 -0.74 -13.59
CA THR A 101 1.12 -1.96 -14.16
C THR A 101 1.48 -3.14 -13.26
N THR A 102 0.54 -4.04 -13.01
CA THR A 102 0.80 -5.22 -12.18
C THR A 102 1.78 -6.18 -12.85
N ASP A 103 2.65 -6.80 -12.06
CA ASP A 103 3.59 -7.82 -12.46
C ASP A 103 2.94 -9.22 -12.63
N GLU A 104 3.74 -10.25 -12.92
CA GLU A 104 3.31 -11.66 -13.06
C GLU A 104 2.63 -12.23 -11.79
N LYS A 105 2.86 -11.61 -10.64
CA LYS A 105 2.21 -11.97 -9.36
C LYS A 105 0.99 -11.10 -9.06
N GLY A 106 0.59 -10.26 -10.00
CA GLY A 106 -0.49 -9.29 -9.83
C GLY A 106 -0.13 -8.14 -8.89
N PHE A 107 1.15 -8.01 -8.50
CA PHE A 107 1.60 -7.00 -7.53
C PHE A 107 1.77 -5.63 -8.21
N TYR A 108 1.39 -4.58 -7.48
CA TYR A 108 1.62 -3.18 -7.84
C TYR A 108 2.06 -2.37 -6.62
N GLU A 109 2.79 -1.28 -6.86
CA GLU A 109 3.29 -0.41 -5.80
C GLU A 109 3.45 1.01 -6.29
N PHE A 110 3.01 1.97 -5.47
CA PHE A 110 3.30 3.38 -5.58
C PHE A 110 4.11 3.79 -4.35
N LYS A 111 5.25 4.41 -4.58
CA LYS A 111 6.15 4.95 -3.55
C LYS A 111 6.10 6.47 -3.55
N GLU A 112 6.67 7.05 -2.52
CA GLU A 112 6.86 8.50 -2.44
C GLU A 112 5.51 9.25 -2.55
N LEU A 113 4.49 8.73 -1.86
CA LEU A 113 3.18 9.37 -1.79
C LEU A 113 3.11 10.27 -0.56
N GLU A 114 2.60 11.47 -0.71
CA GLU A 114 2.24 12.31 0.43
C GLU A 114 1.13 11.63 1.26
N ALA A 115 1.12 11.91 2.57
CA ALA A 115 0.02 11.44 3.41
C ALA A 115 -1.30 12.07 2.94
N GLY A 116 -2.33 11.25 2.78
CA GLY A 116 -3.59 11.74 2.23
C GLY A 116 -4.61 10.66 1.92
N ASN A 117 -5.71 11.06 1.30
CA ASN A 117 -6.77 10.18 0.86
C ASN A 117 -6.69 10.00 -0.66
N TYR A 118 -6.63 8.76 -1.10
CA TYR A 118 -6.44 8.39 -2.50
C TYR A 118 -7.61 7.57 -3.04
N THR A 119 -7.79 7.65 -4.34
CA THR A 119 -8.68 6.78 -5.10
C THR A 119 -7.87 6.09 -6.19
N LEU A 120 -7.96 4.77 -6.24
CA LEU A 120 -7.34 3.96 -7.29
C LEU A 120 -8.36 3.53 -8.32
N THR A 121 -7.91 3.46 -9.57
CA THR A 121 -8.66 2.86 -10.66
C THR A 121 -7.89 1.68 -11.23
N PHE A 122 -8.60 0.61 -11.59
CA PHE A 122 -8.05 -0.63 -12.11
C PHE A 122 -8.66 -0.92 -13.47
N ASN A 123 -7.83 -1.02 -14.49
CA ASN A 123 -8.25 -1.23 -15.87
C ASN A 123 -7.45 -2.35 -16.53
N LYS A 124 -8.16 -3.31 -17.13
CA LYS A 124 -7.58 -4.38 -17.95
C LYS A 124 -8.58 -4.81 -19.01
N THR A 125 -8.11 -4.97 -20.26
CA THR A 125 -8.97 -5.47 -21.35
C THR A 125 -9.55 -6.84 -21.01
N GLY A 126 -10.86 -7.00 -21.19
CA GLY A 126 -11.59 -8.23 -20.84
C GLY A 126 -12.08 -8.30 -19.41
N TYR A 127 -11.83 -7.28 -18.61
CA TYR A 127 -12.27 -7.19 -17.21
C TYR A 127 -13.12 -5.94 -16.97
N ARG A 128 -13.94 -6.00 -15.93
CA ARG A 128 -14.72 -4.87 -15.47
C ARG A 128 -13.80 -3.84 -14.83
N TYR A 129 -13.94 -2.58 -15.24
CA TYR A 129 -13.29 -1.45 -14.59
C TYR A 129 -13.74 -1.31 -13.14
N ILE A 130 -12.80 -1.08 -12.23
CA ILE A 130 -13.05 -0.87 -10.81
C ILE A 130 -12.42 0.45 -10.37
N GLU A 131 -13.11 1.13 -9.47
CA GLU A 131 -12.63 2.28 -8.74
C GLU A 131 -12.74 1.98 -7.24
N GLN A 132 -11.68 2.23 -6.48
CA GLN A 132 -11.64 2.13 -5.02
C GLN A 132 -11.24 3.47 -4.42
N SER A 133 -12.13 4.05 -3.63
CA SER A 133 -11.96 5.34 -2.95
C SER A 133 -11.62 5.15 -1.46
N ASP A 134 -11.38 6.28 -0.79
CA ASP A 134 -11.17 6.37 0.66
C ASP A 134 -9.95 5.57 1.16
N ILE A 135 -8.91 5.49 0.33
CA ILE A 135 -7.65 4.86 0.67
C ILE A 135 -6.78 5.86 1.42
N ILE A 136 -6.58 5.63 2.70
CA ILE A 136 -5.74 6.49 3.53
C ILE A 136 -4.30 6.00 3.42
N VAL A 137 -3.40 6.90 2.99
CA VAL A 137 -1.94 6.71 3.04
C VAL A 137 -1.42 7.58 4.17
N GLU A 138 -0.75 6.95 5.12
CA GLU A 138 -0.10 7.64 6.24
C GLU A 138 1.39 7.78 5.99
N MET A 139 1.99 8.79 6.59
CA MET A 139 3.42 9.06 6.50
C MET A 139 4.24 7.88 7.06
N GLY A 140 5.18 7.37 6.29
CA GLY A 140 6.05 6.26 6.70
C GLY A 140 5.36 4.89 6.76
N ASP A 141 4.10 4.78 6.36
CA ASP A 141 3.36 3.52 6.37
C ASP A 141 3.08 3.00 4.95
N THR A 142 2.64 1.74 4.89
CA THR A 142 2.23 1.07 3.65
C THR A 142 0.75 0.72 3.69
N ALA A 143 -0.05 1.46 2.93
CA ALA A 143 -1.44 1.10 2.68
C ALA A 143 -1.51 -0.10 1.72
N LYS A 144 -2.12 -1.22 2.14
CA LYS A 144 -2.27 -2.43 1.32
C LYS A 144 -3.68 -2.58 0.81
N ILE A 145 -3.86 -2.51 -0.51
CA ILE A 145 -5.14 -2.58 -1.19
C ILE A 145 -5.14 -3.74 -2.20
N ASN A 146 -5.74 -4.85 -1.83
CA ASN A 146 -5.93 -5.97 -2.73
C ASN A 146 -7.27 -5.88 -3.45
N THR A 147 -7.27 -6.16 -4.76
CA THR A 147 -8.44 -5.98 -5.62
C THR A 147 -8.73 -7.25 -6.43
N THR A 148 -10.01 -7.55 -6.62
CA THR A 148 -10.45 -8.63 -7.51
C THR A 148 -11.21 -8.04 -8.68
N LEU A 149 -10.75 -8.31 -9.91
CA LEU A 149 -11.43 -7.92 -11.14
C LEU A 149 -12.34 -9.05 -11.64
N GLU A 150 -13.53 -8.71 -12.07
CA GLU A 150 -14.47 -9.64 -12.71
C GLU A 150 -14.24 -9.68 -14.23
N GLU A 151 -14.17 -10.86 -14.81
CA GLU A 151 -14.11 -11.02 -16.26
C GLU A 151 -15.41 -10.55 -16.92
N LEU A 152 -15.27 -9.85 -18.03
CA LEU A 152 -16.42 -9.48 -18.86
C LEU A 152 -16.90 -10.70 -19.65
N PRO A 153 -18.23 -10.92 -19.77
CA PRO A 153 -18.75 -11.99 -20.58
C PRO A 153 -18.35 -11.80 -22.05
N THR A 154 -17.89 -12.88 -22.68
CA THR A 154 -17.57 -12.91 -24.10
C THR A 154 -18.76 -13.42 -24.90
N TYR A 155 -19.05 -12.77 -26.01
CA TYR A 155 -20.11 -13.17 -26.92
C TYR A 155 -19.53 -13.45 -28.30
N SER A 156 -19.98 -14.51 -28.95
CA SER A 156 -19.65 -14.80 -30.33
C SER A 156 -20.71 -14.28 -31.27
N VAL A 157 -20.28 -13.65 -32.35
CA VAL A 157 -21.18 -13.26 -33.45
C VAL A 157 -20.84 -14.14 -34.65
N SER A 158 -21.83 -14.83 -35.18
CA SER A 158 -21.68 -15.65 -36.39
C SER A 158 -22.77 -15.31 -37.40
N GLY A 159 -22.44 -15.41 -38.67
CA GLY A 159 -23.38 -15.14 -39.72
C GLY A 159 -22.88 -15.65 -41.11
N LYS A 160 -23.76 -15.62 -42.08
CA LYS A 160 -23.42 -15.88 -43.48
C LYS A 160 -23.55 -14.60 -44.29
N ILE A 161 -22.56 -14.32 -45.10
CA ILE A 161 -22.61 -13.20 -46.05
C ILE A 161 -23.03 -13.77 -47.38
N VAL A 162 -24.17 -13.30 -47.87
CA VAL A 162 -24.75 -13.75 -49.13
C VAL A 162 -25.12 -12.56 -50.03
N ASN A 163 -25.17 -12.78 -51.34
CA ASN A 163 -25.64 -11.80 -52.30
C ASN A 163 -27.20 -11.74 -52.31
N SER A 164 -27.79 -10.91 -53.18
CA SER A 164 -29.24 -10.77 -53.33
C SER A 164 -29.98 -12.01 -53.78
N LYS A 165 -29.23 -13.01 -54.30
CA LYS A 165 -29.75 -14.32 -54.69
C LYS A 165 -29.53 -15.41 -53.67
N ASN A 166 -29.10 -15.03 -52.43
CA ASN A 166 -28.77 -15.93 -51.34
C ASN A 166 -27.59 -16.86 -51.58
N GLU A 167 -26.67 -16.51 -52.54
CA GLU A 167 -25.45 -17.23 -52.80
C GLU A 167 -24.31 -16.73 -51.89
N PRO A 168 -23.44 -17.60 -51.33
CA PRO A 168 -22.34 -17.21 -50.46
C PRO A 168 -21.33 -16.27 -51.20
N ILE A 169 -20.94 -15.19 -50.52
CA ILE A 169 -19.89 -14.30 -51.02
C ILE A 169 -18.56 -14.71 -50.35
N SER A 170 -17.61 -15.13 -51.20
CA SER A 170 -16.25 -15.43 -50.71
C SER A 170 -15.44 -14.13 -50.56
N HIS A 171 -14.46 -14.17 -49.63
CA HIS A 171 -13.52 -13.06 -49.39
C HIS A 171 -14.17 -11.74 -48.95
N ALA A 172 -15.38 -11.77 -48.42
CA ALA A 172 -15.98 -10.58 -47.80
C ALA A 172 -15.21 -10.15 -46.56
N LYS A 173 -14.85 -8.87 -46.47
CA LYS A 173 -14.23 -8.32 -45.24
C LYS A 173 -15.32 -7.93 -44.26
N VAL A 174 -15.23 -8.45 -43.05
CA VAL A 174 -16.09 -8.10 -41.91
C VAL A 174 -15.24 -7.35 -40.88
N SER A 175 -15.73 -6.23 -40.37
CA SER A 175 -15.10 -5.51 -39.26
C SER A 175 -16.15 -5.23 -38.22
N ILE A 176 -15.74 -5.33 -36.98
CA ILE A 176 -16.49 -4.97 -35.77
C ILE A 176 -15.87 -3.70 -35.21
#